data_4d586f0b7663526ccc5372a4a74e7dfe
#
_entry.id   4d586f0b7663526ccc5372a4a74e7dfe
#
_cell.length_a   1.000
_cell.length_b   1.000
_cell.length_c   1.000
_cell.angle_alpha   90.00
_cell.angle_beta   90.00
_cell.angle_gamma   90.00
#
_symmetry.space_group_name_H-M   'P 1'
#
loop_
_entity.id
_entity.type
_entity.pdbx_description
1 polymer ?
#
loop_
_entity_poly.entity_id
_entity_poly.type
_entity_poly.pdbx_seq_one_letter_code
_entity_poly.pdbx_strand_id
1 'polypeptide(L)'
;MAVRKLQEMGENLQLIVKRLLANQTLLKLLYYTDKDPLSQPELTKDIIKEEVFEKLIKIVPRLTPRETAKSVIAFRVVKGSKIPTNDEFRNISLNFEVFVPLTQWIMKSDSLRPFLIMSEIEKSLDGKTINGLGKISTGGFEINFLTDEMSCYEMYFNITTYD
;
A
#
# COMPACT_ATOMS: atom_id res chain seq x y z
N MET A 1 -1.03 20.48 1.38
CA MET A 1 0.35 20.98 1.51
C MET A 1 1.31 19.97 0.91
N ALA A 2 2.33 20.46 0.26
CA ALA A 2 3.32 19.62 -0.42
C ALA A 2 4.42 19.15 0.54
N VAL A 3 5.10 18.07 0.17
CA VAL A 3 6.32 17.62 0.88
C VAL A 3 7.42 18.64 0.66
N ARG A 4 7.76 19.36 1.69
CA ARG A 4 8.77 20.44 1.64
C ARG A 4 10.18 19.93 1.95
N LYS A 5 10.31 19.10 2.97
CA LYS A 5 11.59 18.65 3.50
C LYS A 5 11.70 17.14 3.50
N LEU A 6 12.86 16.63 3.14
CA LEU A 6 13.13 15.19 3.18
C LEU A 6 13.01 14.61 4.60
N GLN A 7 13.40 15.39 5.61
CA GLN A 7 13.32 14.95 7.01
C GLN A 7 11.89 14.69 7.50
N GLU A 8 10.89 15.40 6.93
CA GLU A 8 9.48 15.23 7.27
C GLU A 8 8.81 14.08 6.50
N MET A 9 9.50 13.55 5.50
CA MET A 9 8.92 12.54 4.59
C MET A 9 8.54 11.26 5.34
N GLY A 10 9.38 10.79 6.26
CA GLY A 10 9.10 9.59 7.05
C GLY A 10 7.83 9.72 7.87
N GLU A 11 7.63 10.84 8.54
CA GLU A 11 6.41 11.13 9.32
C GLU A 11 5.18 11.21 8.40
N ASN A 12 5.33 11.87 7.25
CA ASN A 12 4.25 12.02 6.28
C ASN A 12 3.85 10.68 5.65
N LEU A 13 4.80 9.77 5.39
CA LEU A 13 4.50 8.43 4.91
C LEU A 13 3.69 7.61 5.92
N GLN A 14 3.84 7.85 7.22
CA GLN A 14 3.00 7.21 8.25
C GLN A 14 1.52 7.60 8.12
N LEU A 15 1.21 8.75 7.53
CA LEU A 15 -0.19 9.13 7.24
C LEU A 15 -0.81 8.22 6.18
N ILE A 16 -0.01 7.74 5.23
CA ILE A 16 -0.45 6.73 4.25
C ILE A 16 -0.77 5.43 4.98
N VAL A 17 0.10 4.96 5.87
CA VAL A 17 -0.15 3.76 6.68
C VAL A 17 -1.45 3.90 7.47
N LYS A 18 -1.65 5.01 8.16
CA LYS A 18 -2.89 5.27 8.92
C LYS A 18 -4.13 5.21 8.04
N ARG A 19 -4.05 5.74 6.82
CA ARG A 19 -5.16 5.71 5.86
C ARG A 19 -5.47 4.27 5.43
N LEU A 20 -4.46 3.47 5.16
CA LEU A 20 -4.63 2.05 4.82
C LEU A 20 -5.18 1.24 6.00
N LEU A 21 -4.70 1.49 7.21
CA LEU A 21 -5.18 0.82 8.43
C LEU A 21 -6.63 1.18 8.79
N ALA A 22 -7.19 2.23 8.24
CA ALA A 22 -8.61 2.58 8.42
C ALA A 22 -9.55 1.80 7.47
N ASN A 23 -9.02 1.08 6.49
CA ASN A 23 -9.80 0.33 5.50
C ASN A 23 -9.98 -1.13 5.93
N GLN A 24 -11.08 -1.45 6.59
CA GLN A 24 -11.38 -2.81 7.07
C GLN A 24 -11.43 -3.86 5.94
N THR A 25 -11.94 -3.51 4.76
CA THR A 25 -11.95 -4.43 3.61
C THR A 25 -10.53 -4.82 3.21
N LEU A 26 -9.62 -3.84 3.12
CA LEU A 26 -8.21 -4.10 2.86
C LEU A 26 -7.59 -4.98 3.95
N LEU A 27 -7.85 -4.65 5.23
CA LEU A 27 -7.28 -5.40 6.35
C LEU A 27 -7.73 -6.86 6.36
N LYS A 28 -9.01 -7.14 6.06
CA LYS A 28 -9.50 -8.52 5.93
C LYS A 28 -8.81 -9.29 4.81
N LEU A 29 -8.58 -8.66 3.66
CA LEU A 29 -7.89 -9.27 2.53
C LEU A 29 -6.43 -9.62 2.86
N LEU A 30 -5.78 -8.85 3.72
CA LEU A 30 -4.40 -9.10 4.15
C LEU A 30 -4.32 -10.14 5.28
N TYR A 31 -5.20 -10.03 6.26
CA TYR A 31 -5.11 -10.80 7.49
C TYR A 31 -5.64 -12.22 7.38
N TYR A 32 -6.84 -12.40 6.79
CA TYR A 32 -7.48 -13.70 6.67
C TYR A 32 -6.95 -14.48 5.47
N THR A 33 -6.59 -15.75 5.71
CA THR A 33 -6.00 -16.63 4.70
C THR A 33 -7.03 -17.49 3.96
N ASP A 34 -8.27 -17.49 4.45
CA ASP A 34 -9.35 -18.27 3.83
C ASP A 34 -9.74 -17.74 2.45
N LYS A 35 -10.51 -18.53 1.71
CA LYS A 35 -11.04 -18.14 0.39
C LYS A 35 -12.17 -17.10 0.46
N ASP A 36 -12.71 -16.84 1.63
CA ASP A 36 -13.79 -15.87 1.86
C ASP A 36 -13.43 -14.89 3.00
N PRO A 37 -12.37 -14.09 2.82
CA PRO A 37 -11.89 -13.19 3.87
C PRO A 37 -12.88 -12.06 4.19
N LEU A 38 -13.72 -11.66 3.22
CA LEU A 38 -14.62 -10.53 3.40
C LEU A 38 -15.83 -10.86 4.26
N SER A 39 -16.20 -12.16 4.37
CA SER A 39 -17.24 -12.62 5.30
C SER A 39 -16.76 -12.72 6.75
N GLN A 40 -15.46 -12.66 6.98
CA GLN A 40 -14.87 -12.73 8.32
C GLN A 40 -15.14 -11.44 9.12
N PRO A 41 -15.09 -11.52 10.47
CA PRO A 41 -15.29 -10.35 11.32
C PRO A 41 -14.31 -9.22 11.03
N GLU A 42 -14.70 -7.99 11.37
CA GLU A 42 -13.79 -6.86 11.36
C GLU A 42 -12.65 -7.05 12.36
N LEU A 43 -11.47 -6.58 12.00
CA LEU A 43 -10.31 -6.64 12.87
C LEU A 43 -10.45 -5.59 13.99
N THR A 44 -10.19 -6.03 15.21
CA THR A 44 -10.15 -5.13 16.37
C THR A 44 -8.91 -4.24 16.34
N LYS A 45 -8.93 -3.16 17.11
CA LYS A 45 -7.78 -2.25 17.22
C LYS A 45 -6.52 -2.97 17.71
N ASP A 46 -6.67 -3.94 18.61
CA ASP A 46 -5.55 -4.72 19.15
C ASP A 46 -4.93 -5.61 18.07
N ILE A 47 -5.77 -6.34 17.30
CA ILE A 47 -5.29 -7.15 16.17
C ILE A 47 -4.58 -6.27 15.13
N ILE A 48 -5.16 -5.12 14.79
CA ILE A 48 -4.55 -4.19 13.82
C ILE A 48 -3.16 -3.75 14.32
N LYS A 49 -3.05 -3.38 15.58
CA LYS A 49 -1.79 -2.93 16.17
C LYS A 49 -0.74 -4.04 16.25
N GLU A 50 -1.15 -5.24 16.67
CA GLU A 50 -0.23 -6.34 16.98
C GLU A 50 0.11 -7.21 15.77
N GLU A 51 -0.83 -7.38 14.82
CA GLU A 51 -0.72 -8.35 13.74
C GLU A 51 -0.67 -7.75 12.34
N VAL A 52 -1.10 -6.50 12.15
CA VAL A 52 -1.17 -5.86 10.82
C VAL A 52 -0.12 -4.77 10.67
N PHE A 53 -0.07 -3.84 11.61
CA PHE A 53 0.87 -2.73 11.57
C PHE A 53 2.32 -3.24 11.62
N GLU A 54 3.16 -2.77 10.70
CA GLU A 54 4.55 -3.18 10.49
C GLU A 54 4.77 -4.66 10.13
N LYS A 55 3.73 -5.48 10.12
CA LYS A 55 3.81 -6.89 9.72
C LYS A 55 3.20 -7.15 8.34
N LEU A 56 2.01 -6.62 8.08
CA LEU A 56 1.29 -6.80 6.82
C LEU A 56 1.22 -5.52 5.97
N ILE A 57 1.44 -4.35 6.57
CA ILE A 57 1.60 -3.06 5.88
C ILE A 57 2.91 -2.46 6.35
N LYS A 58 3.88 -2.35 5.44
CA LYS A 58 5.27 -1.99 5.76
C LYS A 58 5.79 -0.85 4.90
N ILE A 59 6.56 0.04 5.51
CA ILE A 59 7.42 0.99 4.80
C ILE A 59 8.83 0.37 4.79
N VAL A 60 9.16 -0.35 3.72
CA VAL A 60 10.44 -1.05 3.61
C VAL A 60 11.01 -0.93 2.21
N PRO A 61 12.34 -0.91 2.06
CA PRO A 61 12.98 -0.84 0.73
C PRO A 61 12.81 -2.13 -0.08
N ARG A 62 12.68 -3.28 0.59
CA ARG A 62 12.53 -4.60 -0.03
C ARG A 62 11.87 -5.59 0.93
N LEU A 63 11.07 -6.50 0.37
CA LEU A 63 10.49 -7.63 1.07
C LEU A 63 10.91 -8.93 0.39
N THR A 64 11.28 -9.94 1.18
CA THR A 64 11.55 -11.28 0.64
C THR A 64 10.27 -12.13 0.70
N PRO A 65 9.90 -12.84 -0.37
CA PRO A 65 8.64 -13.60 -0.43
C PRO A 65 8.52 -14.71 0.62
N ARG A 66 9.64 -15.15 1.18
CA ARG A 66 9.68 -16.26 2.16
C ARG A 66 9.18 -15.90 3.56
N GLU A 67 8.99 -14.63 3.85
CA GLU A 67 8.73 -14.14 5.21
C GLU A 67 7.27 -14.18 5.62
N THR A 68 6.35 -14.53 4.73
CA THR A 68 4.93 -14.42 5.06
C THR A 68 4.07 -15.52 4.46
N ALA A 69 3.19 -16.09 5.30
CA ALA A 69 2.09 -16.95 4.88
C ALA A 69 0.80 -16.14 4.60
N LYS A 70 0.83 -14.84 4.80
CA LYS A 70 -0.28 -13.90 4.58
C LYS A 70 0.04 -12.96 3.43
N SER A 71 -0.98 -12.28 2.90
CA SER A 71 -0.79 -11.20 1.95
C SER A 71 -0.17 -9.99 2.65
N VAL A 72 0.78 -9.33 1.99
CA VAL A 72 1.55 -8.20 2.55
C VAL A 72 1.62 -7.07 1.54
N ILE A 73 1.51 -5.85 2.04
CA ILE A 73 1.81 -4.63 1.31
C ILE A 73 3.13 -4.06 1.84
N ALA A 74 4.05 -3.79 0.93
CA ALA A 74 5.24 -3.00 1.20
C ALA A 74 5.26 -1.79 0.28
N PHE A 75 5.60 -0.61 0.78
CA PHE A 75 5.70 0.56 -0.08
C PHE A 75 6.91 1.42 0.27
N ARG A 76 7.35 2.19 -0.70
CA ARG A 76 8.52 3.03 -0.60
C ARG A 76 8.45 4.21 -1.57
N VAL A 77 9.23 5.24 -1.26
CA VAL A 77 9.53 6.30 -2.22
C VAL A 77 10.58 5.78 -3.19
N VAL A 78 10.29 5.83 -4.48
CA VAL A 78 11.24 5.40 -5.53
C VAL A 78 11.90 6.57 -6.23
N LYS A 79 11.25 7.72 -6.24
CA LYS A 79 11.77 8.93 -6.87
C LYS A 79 11.22 10.18 -6.19
N GLY A 80 12.08 11.17 -6.05
CA GLY A 80 11.68 12.51 -5.69
C GLY A 80 12.47 13.51 -6.54
N SER A 81 11.80 14.49 -7.12
CA SER A 81 12.42 15.54 -7.90
C SER A 81 11.99 16.91 -7.40
N LYS A 82 12.93 17.85 -7.40
CA LYS A 82 12.62 19.26 -7.11
C LYS A 82 11.73 19.83 -8.21
N ILE A 83 10.84 20.74 -7.83
CA ILE A 83 10.06 21.52 -8.78
C ILE A 83 10.93 22.68 -9.26
N PRO A 84 11.09 22.88 -10.57
CA PRO A 84 12.01 23.91 -11.10
C PRO A 84 11.72 25.34 -10.61
N THR A 85 10.46 25.63 -10.32
CA THR A 85 9.99 26.96 -9.90
C THR A 85 10.05 27.16 -8.37
N ASN A 86 10.23 26.09 -7.60
CA ASN A 86 10.28 26.18 -6.14
C ASN A 86 11.07 25.01 -5.54
N ASP A 87 12.28 25.29 -5.10
CA ASP A 87 13.22 24.29 -4.54
C ASP A 87 12.75 23.64 -3.24
N GLU A 88 11.77 24.22 -2.55
CA GLU A 88 11.23 23.65 -1.32
C GLU A 88 10.24 22.52 -1.55
N PHE A 89 9.69 22.43 -2.76
CA PHE A 89 8.67 21.44 -3.13
C PHE A 89 9.27 20.31 -3.98
N ARG A 90 8.65 19.14 -3.90
CA ARG A 90 9.08 17.95 -4.62
C ARG A 90 7.89 17.17 -5.18
N ASN A 91 8.09 16.63 -6.37
CA ASN A 91 7.23 15.58 -6.90
C ASN A 91 7.77 14.24 -6.39
N ILE A 92 6.89 13.45 -5.81
CA ILE A 92 7.23 12.16 -5.19
C ILE A 92 6.53 11.04 -5.95
N SER A 93 7.27 9.99 -6.26
CA SER A 93 6.71 8.74 -6.78
C SER A 93 6.82 7.66 -5.72
N LEU A 94 5.70 7.00 -5.46
CA LEU A 94 5.60 5.87 -4.55
C LEU A 94 5.44 4.57 -5.34
N ASN A 95 6.04 3.52 -4.83
CA ASN A 95 5.84 2.16 -5.32
C ASN A 95 5.25 1.32 -4.19
N PHE A 96 4.15 0.64 -4.48
CA PHE A 96 3.53 -0.35 -3.62
C PHE A 96 3.78 -1.73 -4.19
N GLU A 97 4.32 -2.62 -3.40
CA GLU A 97 4.43 -4.04 -3.72
C GLU A 97 3.35 -4.81 -2.97
N VAL A 98 2.52 -5.55 -3.72
CA VAL A 98 1.42 -6.36 -3.20
C VAL A 98 1.79 -7.82 -3.34
N PHE A 99 2.17 -8.45 -2.23
CA PHE A 99 2.54 -9.86 -2.16
C PHE A 99 1.33 -10.69 -1.78
N VAL A 100 0.99 -11.69 -2.60
CA VAL A 100 -0.13 -12.60 -2.33
C VAL A 100 0.32 -14.04 -2.56
N PRO A 101 0.23 -14.92 -1.54
CA PRO A 101 0.46 -16.34 -1.70
C PRO A 101 -0.51 -16.94 -2.72
N LEU A 102 -0.03 -17.82 -3.61
CA LEU A 102 -0.87 -18.42 -4.66
C LEU A 102 -2.04 -19.25 -4.09
N THR A 103 -1.87 -19.81 -2.89
CA THR A 103 -2.95 -20.51 -2.18
C THR A 103 -4.14 -19.62 -1.83
N GLN A 104 -3.95 -18.31 -1.82
CA GLN A 104 -4.97 -17.31 -1.48
C GLN A 104 -5.48 -16.52 -2.70
N TRP A 105 -4.98 -16.81 -3.90
CA TRP A 105 -5.25 -16.02 -5.09
C TRP A 105 -6.71 -16.00 -5.51
N ILE A 106 -7.30 -17.19 -5.68
CA ILE A 106 -8.68 -17.33 -6.11
C ILE A 106 -9.57 -17.38 -4.87
N MET A 107 -10.46 -16.40 -4.78
CA MET A 107 -11.42 -16.30 -3.70
C MET A 107 -12.70 -17.09 -4.00
N LYS A 108 -13.52 -17.32 -2.98
CA LYS A 108 -14.81 -18.02 -3.12
C LYS A 108 -15.77 -17.31 -4.08
N SER A 109 -15.63 -15.99 -4.23
CA SER A 109 -16.41 -15.17 -5.17
C SER A 109 -15.92 -15.21 -6.62
N ASP A 110 -14.94 -16.08 -6.94
CA ASP A 110 -14.21 -16.12 -8.21
C ASP A 110 -13.39 -14.84 -8.51
N SER A 111 -13.30 -13.92 -7.54
CA SER A 111 -12.44 -12.75 -7.62
C SER A 111 -10.99 -13.14 -7.32
N LEU A 112 -10.07 -12.36 -7.85
CA LEU A 112 -8.63 -12.53 -7.59
C LEU A 112 -8.16 -11.57 -6.49
N ARG A 113 -7.65 -12.13 -5.41
CA ARG A 113 -7.22 -11.37 -4.22
C ARG A 113 -6.23 -10.24 -4.53
N PRO A 114 -5.19 -10.41 -5.37
CA PRO A 114 -4.27 -9.31 -5.68
C PRO A 114 -4.97 -8.08 -6.23
N PHE A 115 -5.93 -8.26 -7.15
CA PHE A 115 -6.66 -7.15 -7.75
C PHE A 115 -7.61 -6.46 -6.77
N LEU A 116 -8.21 -7.21 -5.84
CA LEU A 116 -9.03 -6.62 -4.79
C LEU A 116 -8.18 -5.80 -3.82
N ILE A 117 -7.00 -6.30 -3.43
CA ILE A 117 -6.06 -5.54 -2.58
C ILE A 117 -5.64 -4.26 -3.29
N MET A 118 -5.24 -4.33 -4.55
CA MET A 118 -4.86 -3.15 -5.33
C MET A 118 -6.01 -2.15 -5.44
N SER A 119 -7.24 -2.62 -5.69
CA SER A 119 -8.44 -1.77 -5.74
C SER A 119 -8.70 -1.06 -4.41
N GLU A 120 -8.51 -1.73 -3.28
CA GLU A 120 -8.69 -1.11 -1.97
C GLU A 120 -7.58 -0.10 -1.63
N ILE A 121 -6.36 -0.33 -2.09
CA ILE A 121 -5.28 0.66 -2.01
C ILE A 121 -5.64 1.91 -2.82
N GLU A 122 -6.09 1.75 -4.06
CA GLU A 122 -6.55 2.87 -4.89
C GLU A 122 -7.67 3.66 -4.21
N LYS A 123 -8.73 2.99 -3.75
CA LYS A 123 -9.84 3.63 -3.04
C LYS A 123 -9.39 4.44 -1.82
N SER A 124 -8.37 3.96 -1.14
CA SER A 124 -7.83 4.62 0.06
C SER A 124 -7.00 5.85 -0.27
N LEU A 125 -6.34 5.89 -1.43
CA LEU A 125 -5.29 6.86 -1.73
C LEU A 125 -5.59 7.74 -2.95
N ASP A 126 -6.17 7.19 -4.02
CA ASP A 126 -6.33 7.93 -5.28
C ASP A 126 -7.24 9.16 -5.13
N GLY A 127 -6.79 10.27 -5.66
CA GLY A 127 -7.47 11.55 -5.58
C GLY A 127 -7.51 12.17 -4.18
N LYS A 128 -6.92 11.52 -3.17
CA LYS A 128 -6.90 12.04 -1.79
C LYS A 128 -5.76 13.00 -1.59
N THR A 129 -6.02 14.04 -0.81
CA THR A 129 -4.98 14.94 -0.30
C THR A 129 -4.63 14.55 1.12
N ILE A 130 -3.34 14.32 1.36
CA ILE A 130 -2.82 14.02 2.69
C ILE A 130 -1.97 15.20 3.14
N ASN A 131 -2.28 15.74 4.32
CA ASN A 131 -1.53 16.84 4.90
C ASN A 131 -0.04 16.51 4.96
N GLY A 132 0.78 17.45 4.50
CA GLY A 132 2.23 17.29 4.45
C GLY A 132 2.75 16.54 3.20
N LEU A 133 1.91 15.80 2.49
CA LEU A 133 2.30 15.09 1.27
C LEU A 133 1.79 15.74 -0.02
N GLY A 134 0.53 16.15 -0.04
CA GLY A 134 -0.14 16.65 -1.23
C GLY A 134 -1.18 15.67 -1.78
N LYS A 135 -1.62 15.87 -3.02
CA LYS A 135 -2.61 15.01 -3.68
C LYS A 135 -1.92 13.79 -4.28
N ILE A 136 -2.50 12.63 -4.00
CA ILE A 136 -2.05 11.33 -4.52
C ILE A 136 -2.85 11.00 -5.78
N SER A 137 -2.17 10.52 -6.81
CA SER A 137 -2.80 10.01 -8.04
C SER A 137 -2.21 8.67 -8.43
N THR A 138 -3.07 7.76 -8.93
CA THR A 138 -2.65 6.46 -9.44
C THR A 138 -1.83 6.60 -10.71
N GLY A 139 -0.69 5.91 -10.77
CA GLY A 139 0.20 5.87 -11.94
C GLY A 139 0.11 4.58 -12.75
N GLY A 140 -0.58 3.55 -12.25
CA GLY A 140 -0.71 2.24 -12.90
C GLY A 140 -0.17 1.10 -12.06
N PHE A 141 -0.16 -0.09 -12.65
CA PHE A 141 0.34 -1.30 -12.00
C PHE A 141 0.94 -2.26 -13.02
N GLU A 142 1.80 -3.15 -12.57
CA GLU A 142 2.37 -4.23 -13.35
C GLU A 142 2.74 -5.43 -12.48
N ILE A 143 2.93 -6.59 -13.08
CA ILE A 143 3.45 -7.74 -12.36
C ILE A 143 4.96 -7.59 -12.20
N ASN A 144 5.44 -7.76 -10.95
CA ASN A 144 6.87 -7.75 -10.65
C ASN A 144 7.45 -9.16 -10.78
N PHE A 145 6.87 -10.12 -10.08
CA PHE A 145 7.25 -11.52 -10.21
C PHE A 145 6.11 -12.49 -9.88
N LEU A 146 6.25 -13.70 -10.39
CA LEU A 146 5.40 -14.83 -10.11
C LEU A 146 6.28 -16.06 -9.88
N THR A 147 6.10 -16.73 -8.74
CA THR A 147 6.74 -18.00 -8.40
C THR A 147 5.67 -19.06 -8.19
N ASP A 148 6.07 -20.30 -7.89
CA ASP A 148 5.12 -21.37 -7.58
C ASP A 148 4.37 -21.14 -6.24
N GLU A 149 4.83 -20.23 -5.42
CA GLU A 149 4.28 -19.99 -4.08
C GLU A 149 3.69 -18.60 -3.90
N MET A 150 4.21 -17.59 -4.61
CA MET A 150 3.95 -16.18 -4.35
C MET A 150 3.86 -15.36 -5.64
N SER A 151 2.95 -14.39 -5.63
CA SER A 151 2.92 -13.32 -6.62
C SER A 151 3.27 -11.98 -6.00
N CYS A 152 3.84 -11.09 -6.81
CA CYS A 152 4.04 -9.70 -6.47
C CYS A 152 3.58 -8.81 -7.62
N TYR A 153 2.61 -7.95 -7.35
CA TYR A 153 2.24 -6.84 -8.22
C TYR A 153 2.81 -5.55 -7.67
N GLU A 154 3.23 -4.68 -8.56
CA GLU A 154 3.64 -3.32 -8.23
C GLU A 154 2.57 -2.33 -8.65
N MET A 155 2.30 -1.36 -7.79
CA MET A 155 1.45 -0.19 -8.09
C MET A 155 2.26 1.08 -7.93
N TYR A 156 2.01 2.03 -8.82
CA TYR A 156 2.69 3.32 -8.81
C TYR A 156 1.71 4.43 -8.49
N PHE A 157 2.13 5.32 -7.60
CA PHE A 157 1.41 6.55 -7.27
C PHE A 157 2.33 7.74 -7.38
N ASN A 158 1.79 8.85 -7.82
CA ASN A 158 2.46 10.13 -7.84
C ASN A 158 1.81 11.07 -6.82
N ILE A 159 2.64 11.79 -6.10
CA ILE A 159 2.18 12.85 -5.22
C ILE A 159 2.52 14.16 -5.89
N THR A 160 1.48 14.93 -6.21
CA THR A 160 1.61 16.25 -6.78
C THR A 160 1.40 17.31 -5.72
N THR A 161 2.28 18.30 -5.75
CA THR A 161 2.13 19.48 -4.92
C THR A 161 1.22 20.49 -5.62
N TYR A 162 0.31 21.11 -4.88
CA TYR A 162 -0.42 22.27 -5.33
C TYR A 162 0.21 23.53 -4.72
N ASP A 163 0.41 24.52 -5.56
CA ASP A 163 0.72 25.88 -5.12
C ASP A 163 -0.48 26.50 -4.40
#